data_afe2fc5c41841ae5e045f4effadb0277
#
_entry.id   afe2fc5c41841ae5e045f4effadb0277
#
_cell.length_a   1.000
_cell.length_b   1.000
_cell.length_c   1.000
_cell.angle_alpha   90.00
_cell.angle_beta   90.00
_cell.angle_gamma   90.00
#
_symmetry.space_group_name_H-M   'P 1'
#
loop_
_entity.id
_entity.type
_entity.pdbx_description
1 polymer ?
#
loop_
_entity_poly.entity_id
_entity_poly.type
_entity_poly.pdbx_seq_one_letter_code
_entity_poly.pdbx_strand_id
1 'polypeptide(L)'
;VSEQRPEKAPQSRGNQSAGKQSGGNQSRKNEPRKNGAADVEQDLPEQMRIRAEKRQRFLDEGKQAYPVDLRRDHTLAEVRATWGHLAAGEETQDEVTIGGRVIFIRNSGKLCFATLQDGFTPDQDAERLQIMLSKAEVGDESLAAWKADVDLGDFVWVRGRVIASKRGELSVMASEWKLASKALRPLPTLHNDLSEEARVRQRYNDLIVRPAARTMVRQRALITRKIRETLEEQGYLEVETPVLQSVHGGAAARPFTTHLNAFDIDMYLRIALELHLKRVMVGGADRVYEMGRVFRNEGVDSSHSPEFTMLEAYQSWGDQFTIAETLKSIIMKVAEALDIFEIPTDQGVIDLKGEWIWLPVYEGLSGEVGEEITTKTPVEHLRHIADAHKVDYDASWIDQKMVLHLFEELVEKGLTQPTFVCDFPEIAQPLARRHRSKPGCIEAWDLIIGGMERGTGFSELIDPVIQREILTQQSLAAAAGDPEAMQLDEDFLNALEQGCPPMGGLGLGVDRLVMLFTGAGIRETILFPLLRPLN
;
A
#
# COMPACT_ATOMS: atom_id res chain seq x y z
N VAL A 1 -34.17 53.64 -2.02
CA VAL A 1 -35.43 54.01 -1.39
C VAL A 1 -35.99 52.77 -0.70
N SER A 2 -36.11 52.94 0.66
CA SER A 2 -36.83 52.18 1.70
C SER A 2 -36.50 50.70 1.87
N GLU A 3 -35.76 50.31 2.89
CA GLU A 3 -36.15 50.12 4.33
C GLU A 3 -37.36 49.22 4.52
N GLN A 4 -37.12 48.04 5.17
CA GLN A 4 -37.70 47.71 6.48
C GLN A 4 -37.26 46.31 6.98
N ARG A 5 -36.66 46.29 8.16
CA ARG A 5 -36.65 45.21 9.16
C ARG A 5 -37.86 45.42 10.10
N PRO A 6 -38.10 44.61 11.16
CA PRO A 6 -37.91 43.21 11.52
C PRO A 6 -39.17 42.60 12.21
N GLU A 7 -39.14 41.29 12.62
CA GLU A 7 -39.85 40.74 13.79
C GLU A 7 -39.34 39.34 14.13
N LYS A 8 -38.78 39.11 15.22
CA LYS A 8 -39.05 38.81 16.65
C LYS A 8 -39.64 37.42 16.90
N ALA A 9 -38.89 36.69 17.70
CA ALA A 9 -39.14 35.38 18.32
C ALA A 9 -40.33 35.39 19.32
N PRO A 10 -40.73 34.25 19.85
CA PRO A 10 -41.17 34.20 21.24
C PRO A 10 -40.38 33.25 22.14
N GLN A 11 -40.17 33.76 23.36
CA GLN A 11 -39.71 33.09 24.58
C GLN A 11 -40.86 32.36 25.29
N SER A 12 -40.58 31.35 26.08
CA SER A 12 -41.18 31.15 27.41
C SER A 12 -40.35 30.17 28.23
N ARG A 13 -39.79 30.62 29.35
CA ARG A 13 -40.15 30.45 30.77
C ARG A 13 -39.85 29.05 31.26
N GLY A 14 -38.99 28.74 32.18
CA GLY A 14 -38.67 29.43 33.44
C GLY A 14 -38.93 28.49 34.60
N ASN A 15 -37.96 28.13 35.42
CA ASN A 15 -38.18 28.23 36.86
C ASN A 15 -36.88 28.13 37.67
N GLN A 16 -36.87 28.89 38.74
CA GLN A 16 -35.80 29.18 39.68
C GLN A 16 -35.70 28.10 40.75
N SER A 17 -34.51 27.89 41.30
CA SER A 17 -34.39 28.06 42.77
C SER A 17 -32.94 28.22 43.20
N ALA A 18 -32.75 29.07 44.15
CA ALA A 18 -31.59 29.74 44.69
C ALA A 18 -30.75 28.91 45.67
N GLY A 19 -29.49 29.30 45.86
CA GLY A 19 -28.69 28.86 47.02
C GLY A 19 -27.29 29.47 47.00
N LYS A 20 -27.10 30.55 47.78
CA LYS A 20 -25.89 31.32 48.13
C LYS A 20 -24.71 30.48 48.64
N GLN A 21 -23.46 30.79 48.45
CA GLN A 21 -22.55 31.77 49.03
C GLN A 21 -21.09 31.46 48.76
N SER A 22 -20.37 32.43 48.31
CA SER A 22 -19.14 33.09 48.81
C SER A 22 -17.82 32.30 48.89
N GLY A 23 -16.85 32.89 48.25
CA GLY A 23 -15.54 33.15 48.86
C GLY A 23 -14.36 32.42 48.31
N GLY A 24 -13.34 33.13 47.84
CA GLY A 24 -11.96 32.72 47.92
C GLY A 24 -11.22 32.53 46.61
N ASN A 25 -10.83 33.63 46.02
CA ASN A 25 -9.77 33.71 45.03
C ASN A 25 -8.42 33.36 45.70
N GLN A 26 -7.84 32.20 45.39
CA GLN A 26 -6.43 31.90 45.63
C GLN A 26 -5.81 31.32 44.34
N SER A 27 -4.97 32.16 43.77
CA SER A 27 -4.01 31.83 42.73
C SER A 27 -3.13 30.66 43.17
N ARG A 28 -3.40 29.47 42.65
CA ARG A 28 -2.46 28.35 42.75
C ARG A 28 -1.45 28.45 41.60
N LYS A 29 -0.21 28.76 41.99
CA LYS A 29 0.99 28.61 41.18
C LYS A 29 1.05 27.15 40.66
N ASN A 30 1.14 26.98 39.35
CA ASN A 30 1.48 25.72 38.72
C ASN A 30 2.94 25.38 39.01
N GLU A 31 3.16 24.56 40.02
CA GLU A 31 4.42 23.82 40.14
C GLU A 31 4.40 22.65 39.15
N PRO A 32 5.50 22.40 38.40
CA PRO A 32 5.58 21.25 37.52
C PRO A 32 5.53 19.96 38.35
N ARG A 33 4.53 19.12 38.12
CA ARG A 33 4.43 17.78 38.70
C ARG A 33 5.66 16.98 38.30
N LYS A 34 6.54 16.75 39.27
CA LYS A 34 7.54 15.69 39.25
C LYS A 34 6.81 14.36 39.49
N ASN A 35 6.17 13.82 38.49
CA ASN A 35 5.63 12.45 38.49
C ASN A 35 5.99 11.87 37.14
N GLY A 36 7.02 11.09 37.10
CA GLY A 36 7.26 10.63 35.79
C GLY A 36 7.67 9.17 35.66
N ALA A 37 8.71 8.74 36.31
CA ALA A 37 9.29 7.44 35.97
C ALA A 37 8.74 6.28 36.83
N ALA A 38 8.42 6.50 38.08
CA ALA A 38 8.02 5.43 39.01
C ALA A 38 6.55 5.00 38.83
N ASP A 39 5.62 5.93 38.45
CA ASP A 39 4.20 5.60 38.31
C ASP A 39 3.90 4.91 36.97
N VAL A 40 4.74 5.11 35.93
CA VAL A 40 4.60 4.43 34.62
C VAL A 40 5.05 2.97 34.70
N GLU A 41 5.97 2.63 35.62
CA GLU A 41 6.46 1.27 35.83
C GLU A 41 5.40 0.33 36.43
N GLN A 42 4.46 0.84 37.22
CA GLN A 42 3.44 0.01 37.88
C GLN A 42 2.30 -0.46 36.96
N ASP A 43 2.06 0.22 35.83
CA ASP A 43 1.00 -0.12 34.86
C ASP A 43 1.47 -1.03 33.72
N LEU A 44 2.77 -1.36 33.65
CA LEU A 44 3.28 -2.27 32.60
C LEU A 44 2.91 -3.73 32.94
N PRO A 45 2.52 -4.55 31.92
CA PRO A 45 2.35 -5.99 32.12
C PRO A 45 3.60 -6.58 32.79
N GLU A 46 3.41 -7.51 33.71
CA GLU A 46 4.48 -8.10 34.53
C GLU A 46 5.72 -8.54 33.72
N GLN A 47 5.49 -9.17 32.55
CA GLN A 47 6.60 -9.59 31.69
C GLN A 47 7.42 -8.41 31.15
N MET A 48 6.79 -7.28 30.86
CA MET A 48 7.52 -6.09 30.39
C MET A 48 8.36 -5.48 31.52
N ARG A 49 7.82 -5.45 32.73
CA ARG A 49 8.55 -4.99 33.93
C ARG A 49 9.77 -5.87 34.20
N ILE A 50 9.62 -7.19 34.21
CA ILE A 50 10.73 -8.14 34.39
C ILE A 50 11.84 -7.91 33.33
N ARG A 51 11.47 -7.68 32.07
CA ARG A 51 12.44 -7.43 30.99
C ARG A 51 13.14 -6.07 31.14
N ALA A 52 12.41 -5.06 31.59
CA ALA A 52 12.99 -3.74 31.90
C ALA A 52 13.98 -3.84 33.09
N GLU A 53 13.64 -4.59 34.13
CA GLU A 53 14.54 -4.86 35.27
C GLU A 53 15.80 -5.61 34.82
N LYS A 54 15.69 -6.62 33.95
CA LYS A 54 16.85 -7.31 33.38
C LYS A 54 17.76 -6.35 32.59
N ARG A 55 17.16 -5.47 31.78
CA ARG A 55 17.90 -4.45 31.03
C ARG A 55 18.66 -3.50 32.00
N GLN A 56 17.95 -3.06 33.06
CA GLN A 56 18.58 -2.16 34.04
C GLN A 56 19.77 -2.83 34.75
N ARG A 57 19.62 -4.09 35.14
CA ARG A 57 20.74 -4.88 35.73
C ARG A 57 21.93 -4.94 34.79
N PHE A 58 21.74 -5.16 33.48
CA PHE A 58 22.82 -5.13 32.49
C PHE A 58 23.60 -3.79 32.54
N LEU A 59 22.86 -2.69 32.60
CA LEU A 59 23.49 -1.35 32.67
C LEU A 59 24.23 -1.12 33.99
N ASP A 60 23.66 -1.57 35.10
CA ASP A 60 24.24 -1.44 36.45
C ASP A 60 25.53 -2.27 36.56
N GLU A 61 25.63 -3.39 35.86
CA GLU A 61 26.82 -4.23 35.76
C GLU A 61 27.85 -3.70 34.74
N GLY A 62 27.61 -2.54 34.12
CA GLY A 62 28.48 -1.95 33.09
C GLY A 62 28.44 -2.70 31.74
N LYS A 63 27.45 -3.59 31.52
CA LYS A 63 27.26 -4.31 30.28
C LYS A 63 26.37 -3.51 29.34
N GLN A 64 26.47 -3.77 28.02
CA GLN A 64 25.63 -3.13 27.01
C GLN A 64 24.49 -4.05 26.65
N ALA A 65 23.23 -3.57 26.83
CA ALA A 65 22.03 -4.28 26.39
C ALA A 65 21.77 -4.11 24.88
N TYR A 66 22.46 -3.19 24.22
CA TYR A 66 22.35 -2.85 22.80
C TYR A 66 23.73 -2.49 22.22
N PRO A 67 24.68 -3.44 22.16
CA PRO A 67 25.98 -3.22 21.55
C PRO A 67 25.86 -3.00 20.03
N VAL A 68 26.78 -2.22 19.45
CA VAL A 68 26.75 -1.87 18.00
C VAL A 68 27.95 -2.46 17.23
N ASP A 69 28.88 -3.08 17.92
CA ASP A 69 30.15 -3.60 17.39
C ASP A 69 30.12 -5.09 17.04
N LEU A 70 28.98 -5.75 17.22
CA LEU A 70 28.82 -7.16 16.88
C LEU A 70 28.74 -7.35 15.36
N ARG A 71 29.54 -8.29 14.84
CA ARG A 71 29.53 -8.68 13.42
C ARG A 71 29.29 -10.17 13.33
N ARG A 72 28.49 -10.59 12.36
CA ARG A 72 28.32 -11.98 11.94
C ARG A 72 29.07 -12.21 10.63
N ASP A 73 29.61 -13.40 10.44
CA ASP A 73 30.24 -13.82 9.20
C ASP A 73 29.30 -14.65 8.32
N HIS A 74 28.26 -15.27 8.92
CA HIS A 74 27.26 -16.07 8.22
C HIS A 74 25.83 -15.66 8.61
N THR A 75 24.92 -15.73 7.64
CA THR A 75 23.47 -15.79 7.90
C THR A 75 23.09 -17.21 8.33
N LEU A 76 21.92 -17.38 8.94
CA LEU A 76 21.44 -18.72 9.31
C LEU A 76 21.22 -19.60 8.06
N ALA A 77 20.81 -18.98 6.97
CA ALA A 77 20.61 -19.61 5.69
C ALA A 77 21.92 -20.12 5.05
N GLU A 78 22.98 -19.33 5.10
CA GLU A 78 24.30 -19.75 4.62
C GLU A 78 24.85 -20.93 5.42
N VAL A 79 24.66 -20.92 6.74
CA VAL A 79 25.02 -22.07 7.60
C VAL A 79 24.23 -23.32 7.17
N ARG A 80 22.92 -23.20 6.95
CA ARG A 80 22.09 -24.32 6.53
C ARG A 80 22.44 -24.81 5.11
N ALA A 81 22.72 -23.91 4.20
CA ALA A 81 23.13 -24.28 2.84
C ALA A 81 24.49 -25.02 2.80
N THR A 82 25.43 -24.56 3.61
CA THR A 82 26.79 -25.10 3.62
C THR A 82 26.88 -26.43 4.37
N TRP A 83 26.27 -26.55 5.55
CA TRP A 83 26.42 -27.70 6.46
C TRP A 83 25.12 -28.50 6.68
N GLY A 84 24.06 -28.22 5.93
CA GLY A 84 22.80 -28.95 6.06
C GLY A 84 22.86 -30.44 5.72
N HIS A 85 23.97 -30.90 5.14
CA HIS A 85 24.23 -32.29 4.77
C HIS A 85 24.78 -33.14 5.93
N LEU A 86 25.15 -32.55 7.06
CA LEU A 86 25.76 -33.27 8.18
C LEU A 86 24.83 -34.36 8.72
N ALA A 87 25.40 -35.56 8.94
CA ALA A 87 24.68 -36.67 9.54
C ALA A 87 24.47 -36.48 11.05
N ALA A 88 23.46 -37.15 11.60
CA ALA A 88 23.15 -37.09 13.03
C ALA A 88 24.36 -37.44 13.92
N GLY A 89 24.72 -36.53 14.81
CA GLY A 89 25.87 -36.65 15.72
C GLY A 89 27.20 -36.27 15.11
N GLU A 90 27.26 -35.83 13.86
CA GLU A 90 28.46 -35.35 13.19
C GLU A 90 28.83 -33.96 13.70
N GLU A 91 30.12 -33.74 13.96
CA GLU A 91 30.66 -32.45 14.44
C GLU A 91 31.77 -32.00 13.49
N THR A 92 31.75 -30.72 13.11
CA THR A 92 32.83 -30.11 12.34
C THR A 92 33.80 -29.36 13.25
N GLN A 93 34.91 -28.90 12.70
CA GLN A 93 35.81 -27.93 13.33
C GLN A 93 35.57 -26.51 12.82
N ASP A 94 34.59 -26.35 11.93
CA ASP A 94 34.24 -25.05 11.33
C ASP A 94 33.56 -24.16 12.36
N GLU A 95 34.20 -23.06 12.68
CA GLU A 95 33.64 -22.05 13.57
C GLU A 95 32.93 -20.96 12.77
N VAL A 96 31.71 -20.60 13.17
CA VAL A 96 30.90 -19.55 12.57
C VAL A 96 30.47 -18.54 13.59
N THR A 97 30.21 -17.33 13.12
CA THR A 97 29.62 -16.26 13.90
C THR A 97 28.27 -15.88 13.33
N ILE A 98 27.19 -16.11 14.06
CA ILE A 98 25.83 -15.92 13.64
C ILE A 98 25.09 -14.93 14.57
N GLY A 99 23.96 -14.41 14.12
CA GLY A 99 23.09 -13.57 14.94
C GLY A 99 21.64 -13.73 14.51
N GLY A 100 20.73 -13.69 15.50
CA GLY A 100 19.31 -13.84 15.20
C GLY A 100 18.42 -13.56 16.41
N ARG A 101 17.14 -13.48 16.15
CA ARG A 101 16.10 -13.34 17.18
C ARG A 101 15.81 -14.68 17.81
N VAL A 102 15.83 -14.75 19.13
CA VAL A 102 15.47 -15.95 19.90
C VAL A 102 13.95 -16.16 19.83
N ILE A 103 13.53 -17.24 19.16
CA ILE A 103 12.10 -17.59 19.01
C ILE A 103 11.68 -18.80 19.83
N PHE A 104 12.63 -19.57 20.32
CA PHE A 104 12.41 -20.71 21.20
C PHE A 104 13.59 -20.88 22.17
N ILE A 105 13.30 -21.24 23.42
CA ILE A 105 14.31 -21.55 24.45
C ILE A 105 13.87 -22.79 25.20
N ARG A 106 14.81 -23.72 25.39
CA ARG A 106 14.68 -24.86 26.29
C ARG A 106 15.92 -24.97 27.16
N ASN A 107 15.77 -24.63 28.43
CA ASN A 107 16.82 -24.76 29.42
C ASN A 107 16.76 -26.13 30.12
N SER A 108 17.81 -26.95 30.04
CA SER A 108 17.87 -28.30 30.61
C SER A 108 19.21 -28.50 31.34
N GLY A 109 19.23 -28.24 32.65
CA GLY A 109 20.39 -28.51 33.51
C GLY A 109 21.70 -27.89 32.98
N LYS A 110 22.61 -28.71 32.47
CA LYS A 110 23.94 -28.33 31.95
C LYS A 110 23.94 -27.97 30.46
N LEU A 111 22.79 -28.02 29.80
CA LEU A 111 22.66 -27.80 28.35
C LEU A 111 21.42 -26.94 28.10
N CYS A 112 21.56 -25.88 27.32
CA CYS A 112 20.47 -25.04 26.84
C CYS A 112 20.39 -25.15 25.31
N PHE A 113 19.17 -25.06 24.82
CA PHE A 113 18.86 -25.00 23.39
C PHE A 113 18.08 -23.72 23.12
N ALA A 114 18.38 -23.05 22.05
CA ALA A 114 17.53 -21.99 21.54
C ALA A 114 17.44 -22.10 20.02
N THR A 115 16.34 -21.63 19.46
CA THR A 115 16.18 -21.45 18.02
C THR A 115 16.28 -19.96 17.73
N LEU A 116 17.20 -19.62 16.85
CA LEU A 116 17.34 -18.28 16.31
C LEU A 116 16.59 -18.18 15.00
N GLN A 117 16.04 -17.00 14.73
CA GLN A 117 15.48 -16.62 13.44
C GLN A 117 16.20 -15.37 12.96
N ASP A 118 16.69 -15.36 11.72
CA ASP A 118 17.30 -14.20 11.09
C ASP A 118 16.30 -13.31 10.33
N GLY A 119 16.80 -12.39 9.53
CA GLY A 119 15.99 -11.55 8.64
C GLY A 119 15.65 -12.27 7.35
N PHE A 120 14.58 -11.83 6.68
CA PHE A 120 14.23 -12.23 5.33
C PHE A 120 14.82 -11.27 4.29
N THR A 121 15.04 -11.77 3.07
CA THR A 121 15.54 -11.02 1.92
C THR A 121 14.54 -11.10 0.76
N PRO A 122 14.74 -10.37 -0.35
CA PRO A 122 13.87 -10.52 -1.52
C PRO A 122 13.73 -11.97 -2.00
N ASP A 123 14.80 -12.74 -1.94
CA ASP A 123 14.86 -14.07 -2.53
C ASP A 123 14.70 -15.20 -1.50
N GLN A 124 14.70 -14.88 -0.20
CA GLN A 124 14.69 -15.86 0.88
C GLN A 124 13.86 -15.43 2.08
N ASP A 125 13.04 -16.35 2.61
CA ASP A 125 12.34 -16.13 3.87
C ASP A 125 13.31 -16.19 5.06
N ALA A 126 12.86 -15.73 6.23
CA ALA A 126 13.61 -15.80 7.48
C ALA A 126 13.93 -17.25 7.84
N GLU A 127 15.22 -17.57 7.95
CA GLU A 127 15.68 -18.93 8.28
C GLU A 127 15.75 -19.11 9.79
N ARG A 128 15.69 -20.37 10.21
CA ARG A 128 15.77 -20.77 11.61
C ARG A 128 16.90 -21.76 11.81
N LEU A 129 17.69 -21.55 12.86
CA LEU A 129 18.79 -22.44 13.22
C LEU A 129 18.83 -22.66 14.72
N GLN A 130 19.10 -23.88 15.13
CA GLN A 130 19.31 -24.21 16.53
C GLN A 130 20.69 -23.76 17.00
N ILE A 131 20.78 -23.21 18.20
CA ILE A 131 22.02 -23.06 18.94
C ILE A 131 22.00 -23.94 20.18
N MET A 132 23.14 -24.43 20.57
CA MET A 132 23.35 -25.23 21.77
C MET A 132 24.38 -24.56 22.67
N LEU A 133 24.07 -24.37 23.93
CA LEU A 133 24.99 -23.83 24.94
C LEU A 133 25.20 -24.91 25.99
N SER A 134 26.40 -25.48 26.05
CA SER A 134 26.73 -26.45 27.07
C SER A 134 27.66 -25.84 28.14
N LYS A 135 27.51 -26.28 29.39
CA LYS A 135 28.40 -25.91 30.47
C LYS A 135 29.89 -26.16 30.12
N ALA A 136 30.17 -27.21 29.37
CA ALA A 136 31.53 -27.60 28.97
C ALA A 136 32.17 -26.60 28.02
N GLU A 137 31.37 -25.97 27.12
CA GLU A 137 31.87 -25.05 26.11
C GLU A 137 31.87 -23.57 26.60
N VAL A 138 30.73 -23.12 27.14
CA VAL A 138 30.61 -21.68 27.55
C VAL A 138 30.94 -21.41 29.01
N GLY A 139 31.13 -22.44 29.84
CA GLY A 139 31.39 -22.31 31.29
C GLY A 139 30.12 -22.14 32.13
N ASP A 140 30.25 -22.30 33.45
CA ASP A 140 29.14 -22.25 34.41
C ASP A 140 28.50 -20.85 34.47
N GLU A 141 29.34 -19.83 34.60
CA GLU A 141 28.91 -18.45 34.77
C GLU A 141 28.15 -17.93 33.53
N SER A 142 28.68 -18.18 32.33
CA SER A 142 28.08 -17.80 31.07
C SER A 142 26.76 -18.51 30.81
N LEU A 143 26.67 -19.81 31.15
CA LEU A 143 25.41 -20.57 31.03
C LEU A 143 24.36 -20.09 32.03
N ALA A 144 24.75 -19.69 33.24
CA ALA A 144 23.86 -19.10 34.25
C ALA A 144 23.33 -17.73 33.77
N ALA A 145 24.21 -16.90 33.21
CA ALA A 145 23.85 -15.60 32.63
C ALA A 145 22.85 -15.78 31.47
N TRP A 146 23.07 -16.74 30.55
CA TRP A 146 22.10 -17.07 29.49
C TRP A 146 20.69 -17.30 30.05
N LYS A 147 20.59 -18.15 31.07
CA LYS A 147 19.31 -18.51 31.67
C LYS A 147 18.62 -17.36 32.41
N ALA A 148 19.41 -16.47 33.01
CA ALA A 148 18.89 -15.34 33.76
C ALA A 148 18.46 -14.16 32.88
N ASP A 149 19.17 -13.94 31.79
CA ASP A 149 19.13 -12.67 31.07
C ASP A 149 18.43 -12.73 29.73
N VAL A 150 18.48 -13.90 29.03
CA VAL A 150 17.92 -14.04 27.69
C VAL A 150 16.47 -14.45 27.74
N ASP A 151 15.63 -13.73 26.99
CA ASP A 151 14.21 -13.99 26.85
C ASP A 151 13.82 -14.21 25.37
N LEU A 152 12.65 -14.80 25.14
CA LEU A 152 12.06 -14.88 23.81
C LEU A 152 11.87 -13.48 23.21
N GLY A 153 12.35 -13.29 21.99
CA GLY A 153 12.33 -12.02 21.31
C GLY A 153 13.65 -11.25 21.33
N ASP A 154 14.56 -11.58 22.25
CA ASP A 154 15.89 -10.97 22.27
C ASP A 154 16.68 -11.31 21.00
N PHE A 155 17.55 -10.42 20.56
CA PHE A 155 18.57 -10.76 19.59
C PHE A 155 19.84 -11.15 20.32
N VAL A 156 20.44 -12.24 19.85
CA VAL A 156 21.73 -12.71 20.34
C VAL A 156 22.72 -12.89 19.20
N TRP A 157 23.97 -12.68 19.52
CA TRP A 157 25.14 -12.98 18.72
C TRP A 157 25.82 -14.22 19.32
N VAL A 158 26.22 -15.17 18.47
CA VAL A 158 26.77 -16.46 18.88
C VAL A 158 27.95 -16.82 17.99
N ARG A 159 29.06 -17.19 18.60
CA ARG A 159 30.20 -17.83 17.95
C ARG A 159 30.27 -19.28 18.40
N GLY A 160 30.55 -20.21 17.48
CA GLY A 160 30.69 -21.61 17.83
C GLY A 160 30.85 -22.52 16.62
N ARG A 161 31.07 -23.81 16.90
CA ARG A 161 31.27 -24.86 15.89
C ARG A 161 29.94 -25.32 15.31
N VAL A 162 29.93 -25.58 14.01
CA VAL A 162 28.77 -26.17 13.34
C VAL A 162 28.71 -27.67 13.59
N ILE A 163 27.60 -28.18 14.05
CA ILE A 163 27.37 -29.60 14.36
C ILE A 163 25.97 -30.04 13.92
N ALA A 164 25.78 -31.32 13.74
CA ALA A 164 24.47 -31.94 13.75
C ALA A 164 24.23 -32.58 15.14
N SER A 165 23.13 -32.22 15.79
CA SER A 165 22.79 -32.81 17.08
C SER A 165 22.61 -34.34 16.99
N LYS A 166 22.62 -35.06 18.12
CA LYS A 166 22.37 -36.51 18.12
C LYS A 166 21.01 -36.92 17.49
N ARG A 167 20.09 -35.97 17.32
CA ARG A 167 18.79 -36.16 16.65
C ARG A 167 18.77 -35.69 15.21
N GLY A 168 19.92 -35.26 14.67
CA GLY A 168 20.05 -34.77 13.28
C GLY A 168 19.72 -33.29 13.08
N GLU A 169 19.43 -32.50 14.12
CA GLU A 169 19.17 -31.08 13.95
C GLU A 169 20.48 -30.30 13.79
N LEU A 170 20.62 -29.59 12.67
CA LEU A 170 21.77 -28.71 12.42
C LEU A 170 21.80 -27.61 13.48
N SER A 171 22.96 -27.43 14.09
CA SER A 171 23.11 -26.56 15.25
C SER A 171 24.47 -25.88 15.26
N VAL A 172 24.55 -24.73 15.93
CA VAL A 172 25.84 -24.15 16.33
C VAL A 172 26.05 -24.40 17.81
N MET A 173 27.11 -25.16 18.14
CA MET A 173 27.57 -25.37 19.52
C MET A 173 28.35 -24.14 19.95
N ALA A 174 27.71 -23.28 20.74
CA ALA A 174 28.26 -22.01 21.15
C ALA A 174 29.49 -22.15 22.04
N SER A 175 30.57 -21.49 21.67
CA SER A 175 31.75 -21.21 22.52
C SER A 175 31.65 -19.85 23.21
N GLU A 176 30.96 -18.90 22.56
CA GLU A 176 30.70 -17.55 23.06
C GLU A 176 29.31 -17.08 22.64
N TRP A 177 28.63 -16.28 23.49
CA TRP A 177 27.42 -15.58 23.15
C TRP A 177 27.39 -14.19 23.77
N LYS A 178 26.65 -13.26 23.13
CA LYS A 178 26.40 -11.90 23.61
C LYS A 178 24.94 -11.51 23.35
N LEU A 179 24.37 -10.73 24.26
CA LEU A 179 23.10 -10.08 24.02
C LEU A 179 23.33 -8.96 22.99
N ALA A 180 22.66 -9.03 21.84
CA ALA A 180 22.75 -8.03 20.79
C ALA A 180 21.65 -6.96 20.91
N SER A 181 20.45 -7.36 21.38
CA SER A 181 19.35 -6.42 21.63
C SER A 181 18.34 -7.04 22.59
N LYS A 182 18.04 -6.35 23.69
CA LYS A 182 17.02 -6.74 24.65
C LYS A 182 15.62 -6.38 24.18
N ALA A 183 14.76 -7.36 24.02
CA ALA A 183 13.35 -7.16 23.72
C ALA A 183 12.58 -6.83 25.02
N LEU A 184 12.00 -5.65 25.12
CA LEU A 184 11.24 -5.23 26.31
C LEU A 184 9.77 -5.70 26.25
N ARG A 185 9.27 -6.06 25.07
CA ARG A 185 7.91 -6.63 24.90
C ARG A 185 8.00 -8.11 24.56
N PRO A 186 7.12 -8.95 25.13
CA PRO A 186 7.05 -10.34 24.73
C PRO A 186 6.61 -10.45 23.27
N LEU A 187 7.08 -11.49 22.58
CA LEU A 187 6.55 -11.83 21.26
C LEU A 187 5.09 -12.25 21.36
N PRO A 188 4.28 -12.00 20.32
CA PRO A 188 2.98 -12.64 20.19
C PRO A 188 3.14 -14.15 20.31
N THR A 189 2.17 -14.83 20.92
CA THR A 189 2.21 -16.29 21.01
C THR A 189 2.14 -16.90 19.63
N LEU A 190 3.13 -17.72 19.29
CA LEU A 190 3.26 -18.41 17.99
C LEU A 190 2.07 -19.37 17.69
N HIS A 191 1.18 -19.58 18.64
CA HIS A 191 0.08 -20.53 18.56
C HIS A 191 -1.31 -19.86 18.46
N ASN A 192 -1.42 -18.57 18.64
CA ASN A 192 -2.67 -17.84 18.46
C ASN A 192 -2.54 -16.92 17.24
N ASP A 193 -3.41 -17.12 16.27
CA ASP A 193 -3.49 -16.23 15.11
C ASP A 193 -3.79 -14.81 15.59
N LEU A 194 -2.96 -13.87 15.13
CA LEU A 194 -3.24 -12.45 15.30
C LEU A 194 -4.55 -12.12 14.56
N SER A 195 -5.43 -11.35 15.18
CA SER A 195 -6.59 -10.80 14.48
C SER A 195 -6.13 -9.96 13.29
N GLU A 196 -6.98 -9.82 12.28
CA GLU A 196 -6.66 -8.99 11.09
C GLU A 196 -6.23 -7.57 11.49
N GLU A 197 -6.96 -6.94 12.41
CA GLU A 197 -6.62 -5.62 12.92
C GLU A 197 -5.26 -5.59 13.63
N ALA A 198 -4.94 -6.59 14.44
CA ALA A 198 -3.64 -6.68 15.09
C ALA A 198 -2.48 -6.87 14.10
N ARG A 199 -2.68 -7.68 13.03
CA ARG A 199 -1.69 -7.87 11.95
C ARG A 199 -1.36 -6.55 11.26
N VAL A 200 -2.37 -5.75 10.99
CA VAL A 200 -2.20 -4.50 10.25
C VAL A 200 -1.64 -3.41 11.17
N ARG A 201 -2.14 -3.25 12.41
CA ARG A 201 -1.66 -2.24 13.38
C ARG A 201 -0.25 -2.53 13.89
N GLN A 202 0.07 -3.80 14.08
CA GLN A 202 1.38 -4.23 14.60
C GLN A 202 2.09 -5.09 13.56
N ARG A 203 2.21 -4.56 12.35
CA ARG A 203 2.83 -5.26 11.21
C ARG A 203 4.20 -5.84 11.54
N TYR A 204 5.00 -5.18 12.37
CA TYR A 204 6.28 -5.70 12.84
C TYR A 204 6.13 -7.02 13.61
N ASN A 205 5.07 -7.20 14.40
CA ASN A 205 4.79 -8.46 15.06
C ASN A 205 4.35 -9.55 14.05
N ASP A 206 3.50 -9.17 13.11
CA ASP A 206 3.07 -10.05 12.03
C ASP A 206 4.25 -10.57 11.20
N LEU A 207 5.20 -9.68 10.85
CA LEU A 207 6.43 -10.04 10.14
C LEU A 207 7.34 -10.98 10.94
N ILE A 208 7.39 -10.84 12.27
CA ILE A 208 8.20 -11.74 13.12
C ILE A 208 7.62 -13.15 13.11
N VAL A 209 6.30 -13.30 13.26
CA VAL A 209 5.69 -14.60 13.56
C VAL A 209 5.12 -15.32 12.34
N ARG A 210 4.65 -14.59 11.31
CA ARG A 210 3.89 -15.16 10.20
C ARG A 210 4.68 -15.13 8.87
N PRO A 211 5.06 -16.30 8.31
CA PRO A 211 5.72 -16.38 7.00
C PRO A 211 4.94 -15.69 5.88
N ALA A 212 3.61 -15.84 5.84
CA ALA A 212 2.77 -15.23 4.83
C ALA A 212 2.90 -13.69 4.78
N ALA A 213 3.09 -13.02 5.94
CA ALA A 213 3.33 -11.58 5.98
C ALA A 213 4.66 -11.19 5.31
N ARG A 214 5.71 -11.99 5.52
CA ARG A 214 7.02 -11.78 4.87
C ARG A 214 6.95 -12.09 3.37
N THR A 215 6.23 -13.15 3.00
CA THR A 215 5.97 -13.49 1.59
C THR A 215 5.29 -12.34 0.86
N MET A 216 4.28 -11.69 1.45
CA MET A 216 3.62 -10.52 0.89
C MET A 216 4.61 -9.38 0.59
N VAL A 217 5.50 -9.06 1.53
CA VAL A 217 6.52 -8.01 1.33
C VAL A 217 7.45 -8.37 0.18
N ARG A 218 7.88 -9.64 0.10
CA ARG A 218 8.78 -10.14 -0.95
C ARG A 218 8.10 -10.13 -2.32
N GLN A 219 6.85 -10.59 -2.41
CA GLN A 219 6.07 -10.58 -3.65
C GLN A 219 5.86 -9.15 -4.14
N ARG A 220 5.48 -8.21 -3.25
CA ARG A 220 5.36 -6.79 -3.61
C ARG A 220 6.69 -6.23 -4.16
N ALA A 221 7.81 -6.52 -3.50
CA ALA A 221 9.13 -6.09 -3.96
C ALA A 221 9.49 -6.69 -5.33
N LEU A 222 9.14 -7.95 -5.58
CA LEU A 222 9.33 -8.60 -6.88
C LEU A 222 8.45 -7.96 -7.97
N ILE A 223 7.17 -7.75 -7.68
CA ILE A 223 6.23 -7.11 -8.62
C ILE A 223 6.74 -5.72 -9.02
N THR A 224 7.07 -4.86 -8.06
CA THR A 224 7.55 -3.50 -8.36
C THR A 224 8.86 -3.49 -9.13
N ARG A 225 9.76 -4.45 -8.86
CA ARG A 225 10.99 -4.64 -9.64
C ARG A 225 10.67 -5.04 -11.07
N LYS A 226 9.75 -5.99 -11.29
CA LYS A 226 9.39 -6.46 -12.64
C LYS A 226 8.67 -5.40 -13.46
N ILE A 227 7.87 -4.56 -12.85
CA ILE A 227 7.29 -3.39 -13.52
C ILE A 227 8.40 -2.51 -14.10
N ARG A 228 9.40 -2.13 -13.27
CA ARG A 228 10.53 -1.30 -13.72
C ARG A 228 11.34 -1.98 -14.82
N GLU A 229 11.77 -3.22 -14.60
CA GLU A 229 12.54 -3.99 -15.60
C GLU A 229 11.82 -4.03 -16.95
N THR A 230 10.49 -4.25 -16.97
CA THR A 230 9.71 -4.32 -18.21
C THR A 230 9.67 -2.98 -18.94
N LEU A 231 9.49 -1.88 -18.22
CA LEU A 231 9.46 -0.54 -18.81
C LEU A 231 10.85 -0.12 -19.31
N GLU A 232 11.91 -0.39 -18.55
CA GLU A 232 13.29 -0.12 -18.93
C GLU A 232 13.70 -0.91 -20.18
N GLU A 233 13.35 -2.20 -20.28
CA GLU A 233 13.55 -3.05 -21.47
C GLU A 233 12.84 -2.48 -22.70
N GLN A 234 11.71 -1.79 -22.52
CA GLN A 234 10.97 -1.11 -23.59
C GLN A 234 11.44 0.31 -23.86
N GLY A 235 12.50 0.77 -23.19
CA GLY A 235 13.14 2.07 -23.41
C GLY A 235 12.43 3.25 -22.73
N TYR A 236 11.63 3.00 -21.68
CA TYR A 236 11.07 4.07 -20.88
C TYR A 236 12.09 4.64 -19.89
N LEU A 237 12.05 5.95 -19.71
CA LEU A 237 12.84 6.68 -18.72
C LEU A 237 12.03 6.86 -17.43
N GLU A 238 12.54 6.37 -16.29
CA GLU A 238 11.94 6.69 -14.98
C GLU A 238 12.26 8.14 -14.60
N VAL A 239 11.23 8.89 -14.22
CA VAL A 239 11.36 10.28 -13.78
C VAL A 239 10.62 10.48 -12.45
N GLU A 240 10.93 11.58 -11.77
CA GLU A 240 10.23 11.99 -10.55
C GLU A 240 9.64 13.39 -10.74
N THR A 241 8.36 13.54 -10.40
CA THR A 241 7.65 14.80 -10.47
C THR A 241 7.16 15.25 -9.08
N PRO A 242 6.82 16.54 -8.89
CA PRO A 242 6.45 17.05 -7.58
C PRO A 242 5.21 16.38 -6.97
N VAL A 243 5.30 16.01 -5.67
CA VAL A 243 4.16 15.59 -4.87
C VAL A 243 3.27 16.77 -4.49
N LEU A 244 3.87 17.94 -4.21
CA LEU A 244 3.16 19.17 -3.89
C LEU A 244 2.84 19.91 -5.19
N GLN A 245 1.58 20.24 -5.40
CA GLN A 245 1.07 20.91 -6.60
C GLN A 245 0.30 22.17 -6.22
N SER A 246 0.45 23.23 -7.03
CA SER A 246 -0.34 24.46 -6.88
C SER A 246 -1.76 24.33 -7.42
N VAL A 247 -1.94 23.43 -8.41
CA VAL A 247 -3.23 23.08 -9.01
C VAL A 247 -3.32 21.57 -9.03
N HIS A 248 -4.42 20.99 -8.58
CA HIS A 248 -4.65 19.55 -8.68
C HIS A 248 -5.32 19.19 -10.00
N GLY A 249 -4.99 18.04 -10.56
CA GLY A 249 -5.57 17.55 -11.81
C GLY A 249 -4.99 16.20 -12.22
N GLY A 250 -5.38 15.71 -13.41
CA GLY A 250 -4.97 14.42 -13.94
C GLY A 250 -5.88 13.25 -13.50
N ALA A 251 -6.89 13.50 -12.68
CA ALA A 251 -7.91 12.53 -12.28
C ALA A 251 -9.17 13.25 -11.77
N ALA A 252 -10.30 12.54 -11.74
CA ALA A 252 -11.48 12.96 -10.99
C ALA A 252 -11.35 12.40 -9.56
N ALA A 253 -10.83 13.20 -8.64
CA ALA A 253 -10.62 12.79 -7.25
C ALA A 253 -10.49 14.00 -6.32
N ARG A 254 -10.88 13.81 -5.07
CA ARG A 254 -10.78 14.86 -4.05
C ARG A 254 -9.35 14.97 -3.51
N PRO A 255 -8.69 16.15 -3.58
CA PRO A 255 -7.31 16.30 -3.11
C PRO A 255 -7.23 16.47 -1.58
N PHE A 256 -6.06 16.16 -0.99
CA PHE A 256 -5.63 16.70 0.29
C PHE A 256 -5.03 18.09 0.10
N THR A 257 -5.35 19.01 0.99
CA THR A 257 -4.79 20.37 1.01
C THR A 257 -3.70 20.49 2.08
N THR A 258 -2.69 21.30 1.83
CA THR A 258 -1.66 21.68 2.79
C THR A 258 -1.24 23.14 2.59
N HIS A 259 -0.41 23.69 3.48
CA HIS A 259 0.03 25.08 3.42
C HIS A 259 1.55 25.17 3.35
N LEU A 260 2.07 25.94 2.38
CA LEU A 260 3.50 26.24 2.22
C LEU A 260 3.83 27.56 2.92
N ASN A 261 4.37 27.49 4.13
CA ASN A 261 4.67 28.67 4.96
C ASN A 261 5.64 29.67 4.29
N ALA A 262 6.57 29.18 3.47
CA ALA A 262 7.60 30.03 2.87
C ALA A 262 7.02 31.07 1.88
N PHE A 263 5.91 30.73 1.22
CA PHE A 263 5.24 31.59 0.24
C PHE A 263 3.84 32.02 0.69
N ASP A 264 3.38 31.54 1.84
CA ASP A 264 2.02 31.80 2.37
C ASP A 264 0.93 31.41 1.36
N ILE A 265 1.03 30.21 0.78
CA ILE A 265 0.11 29.67 -0.23
C ILE A 265 -0.39 28.29 0.17
N ASP A 266 -1.64 28.00 -0.21
CA ASP A 266 -2.19 26.66 -0.12
C ASP A 266 -1.73 25.82 -1.32
N MET A 267 -1.46 24.56 -1.07
CA MET A 267 -1.04 23.57 -2.04
C MET A 267 -1.83 22.28 -1.88
N TYR A 268 -1.72 21.41 -2.86
CA TYR A 268 -2.39 20.12 -2.87
C TYR A 268 -1.35 18.99 -2.91
N LEU A 269 -1.66 17.86 -2.27
CA LEU A 269 -0.98 16.61 -2.56
C LEU A 269 -1.52 16.07 -3.88
N ARG A 270 -0.64 15.60 -4.77
CA ARG A 270 -1.00 15.11 -6.10
C ARG A 270 -2.01 13.96 -6.05
N ILE A 271 -3.01 13.99 -6.90
CA ILE A 271 -4.02 12.95 -7.09
C ILE A 271 -3.69 12.02 -8.25
N ALA A 272 -2.78 12.43 -9.15
CA ALA A 272 -2.27 11.73 -10.32
C ALA A 272 -0.87 12.25 -10.67
N LEU A 273 -0.18 11.58 -11.59
CA LEU A 273 1.15 11.94 -12.11
C LEU A 273 1.08 12.63 -13.50
N GLU A 274 -0.06 12.50 -14.17
CA GLU A 274 -0.34 12.75 -15.57
C GLU A 274 0.14 14.10 -16.09
N LEU A 275 -0.31 15.22 -15.49
CA LEU A 275 -0.08 16.55 -16.06
C LEU A 275 1.41 16.91 -16.12
N HIS A 276 2.18 16.46 -15.13
CA HIS A 276 3.63 16.68 -15.14
C HIS A 276 4.35 15.77 -16.13
N LEU A 277 3.95 14.50 -16.25
CA LEU A 277 4.55 13.57 -17.21
C LEU A 277 4.27 14.01 -18.65
N LYS A 278 3.06 14.50 -18.97
CA LYS A 278 2.75 15.10 -20.28
C LYS A 278 3.63 16.31 -20.57
N ARG A 279 3.97 17.15 -19.59
CA ARG A 279 4.92 18.27 -19.78
C ARG A 279 6.33 17.76 -20.11
N VAL A 280 6.77 16.62 -19.54
CA VAL A 280 8.04 15.98 -19.90
C VAL A 280 8.01 15.49 -21.36
N MET A 281 6.86 14.95 -21.82
CA MET A 281 6.66 14.54 -23.21
C MET A 281 6.72 15.73 -24.17
N VAL A 282 6.09 16.87 -23.83
CA VAL A 282 6.24 18.13 -24.58
C VAL A 282 7.71 18.55 -24.64
N GLY A 283 8.48 18.33 -23.58
CA GLY A 283 9.92 18.59 -23.51
C GLY A 283 10.78 17.71 -24.41
N GLY A 284 10.20 16.72 -25.11
CA GLY A 284 10.87 15.87 -26.09
C GLY A 284 11.30 14.51 -25.59
N ALA A 285 10.84 14.05 -24.44
CA ALA A 285 11.02 12.67 -24.03
C ALA A 285 10.18 11.75 -24.93
N ASP A 286 10.73 10.60 -25.34
CA ASP A 286 10.03 9.66 -26.21
C ASP A 286 9.13 8.70 -25.41
N ARG A 287 9.63 8.22 -24.27
CA ARG A 287 8.92 7.36 -23.34
C ARG A 287 9.31 7.67 -21.91
N VAL A 288 8.33 7.94 -21.06
CA VAL A 288 8.57 8.23 -19.64
C VAL A 288 7.62 7.44 -18.77
N TYR A 289 8.04 7.16 -17.55
CA TYR A 289 7.17 6.68 -16.52
C TYR A 289 7.56 7.21 -15.13
N GLU A 290 6.60 7.24 -14.25
CA GLU A 290 6.83 7.45 -12.82
C GLU A 290 6.01 6.43 -12.03
N MET A 291 6.64 5.81 -11.03
CA MET A 291 5.94 4.98 -10.05
C MET A 291 6.04 5.64 -8.68
N GLY A 292 4.95 6.25 -8.24
CA GLY A 292 4.94 7.09 -7.06
C GLY A 292 3.67 6.99 -6.22
N ARG A 293 3.68 7.66 -5.08
CA ARG A 293 2.50 7.83 -4.23
C ARG A 293 1.60 8.91 -4.80
N VAL A 294 0.30 8.61 -4.79
CA VAL A 294 -0.78 9.56 -5.02
C VAL A 294 -1.74 9.55 -3.85
N PHE A 295 -2.49 10.64 -3.69
CA PHE A 295 -3.27 10.91 -2.49
C PHE A 295 -4.67 11.36 -2.87
N ARG A 296 -5.71 10.57 -2.51
CA ARG A 296 -7.11 10.88 -2.78
C ARG A 296 -7.86 10.87 -1.47
N ASN A 297 -8.46 12.01 -1.11
CA ASN A 297 -9.17 12.22 0.16
C ASN A 297 -10.61 11.68 0.08
N GLU A 298 -10.70 10.38 -0.13
CA GLU A 298 -11.93 9.62 -0.35
C GLU A 298 -12.13 8.56 0.74
N GLY A 299 -12.99 7.58 0.47
CA GLY A 299 -13.29 6.50 1.39
C GLY A 299 -12.09 5.58 1.68
N VAL A 300 -12.17 4.87 2.80
CA VAL A 300 -11.19 3.86 3.23
C VAL A 300 -11.92 2.55 3.48
N ASP A 301 -11.71 1.57 2.61
CA ASP A 301 -12.34 0.24 2.69
C ASP A 301 -11.34 -0.90 2.41
N SER A 302 -11.81 -2.05 1.96
CA SER A 302 -10.98 -3.22 1.63
C SER A 302 -10.22 -3.09 0.30
N SER A 303 -10.61 -2.16 -0.57
CA SER A 303 -10.08 -1.94 -1.92
C SER A 303 -9.52 -0.53 -2.13
N HIS A 304 -9.82 0.41 -1.22
CA HIS A 304 -9.42 1.81 -1.30
C HIS A 304 -8.58 2.25 -0.11
N SER A 305 -7.51 3.01 -0.40
CA SER A 305 -6.65 3.68 0.57
C SER A 305 -6.45 5.13 0.12
N PRO A 306 -6.47 6.10 1.03
CA PRO A 306 -6.29 7.51 0.67
C PRO A 306 -4.86 7.83 0.18
N GLU A 307 -3.92 6.94 0.43
CA GLU A 307 -2.55 6.95 -0.08
C GLU A 307 -2.24 5.58 -0.68
N PHE A 308 -1.89 5.55 -1.97
CA PHE A 308 -1.57 4.33 -2.69
C PHE A 308 -0.48 4.55 -3.75
N THR A 309 0.06 3.47 -4.29
CA THR A 309 1.09 3.54 -5.34
C THR A 309 0.45 3.43 -6.71
N MET A 310 0.72 4.42 -7.55
CA MET A 310 0.34 4.44 -8.95
C MET A 310 1.59 4.42 -9.83
N LEU A 311 1.50 3.73 -10.94
CA LEU A 311 2.40 3.85 -12.08
C LEU A 311 1.65 4.61 -13.17
N GLU A 312 2.26 5.62 -13.74
CA GLU A 312 1.82 6.19 -15.01
C GLU A 312 2.97 6.19 -16.01
N ALA A 313 2.65 5.87 -17.27
CA ALA A 313 3.62 5.76 -18.35
C ALA A 313 3.05 6.35 -19.65
N TYR A 314 3.88 7.08 -20.38
CA TYR A 314 3.53 7.77 -21.61
C TYR A 314 4.53 7.44 -22.72
N GLN A 315 3.99 7.19 -23.94
CA GLN A 315 4.80 6.88 -25.12
C GLN A 315 4.37 7.76 -26.29
N SER A 316 5.33 8.51 -26.85
CA SER A 316 5.14 9.27 -28.09
C SER A 316 4.95 8.34 -29.29
N TRP A 317 4.23 8.81 -30.29
CA TRP A 317 3.88 8.06 -31.51
C TRP A 317 3.14 6.76 -31.24
N GLY A 318 2.50 6.65 -30.05
CA GLY A 318 1.63 5.57 -29.61
C GLY A 318 0.17 6.01 -29.54
N ASP A 319 -0.72 5.07 -29.28
CA ASP A 319 -2.14 5.25 -29.04
C ASP A 319 -2.66 4.27 -27.98
N GLN A 320 -3.97 4.23 -27.76
CA GLN A 320 -4.61 3.33 -26.81
C GLN A 320 -4.16 1.86 -26.95
N PHE A 321 -3.94 1.37 -28.17
CA PHE A 321 -3.55 -0.03 -28.40
C PHE A 321 -2.10 -0.28 -28.03
N THR A 322 -1.21 0.65 -28.41
CA THR A 322 0.21 0.59 -28.05
C THR A 322 0.41 0.51 -26.55
N ILE A 323 -0.35 1.32 -25.80
CA ILE A 323 -0.20 1.39 -24.35
C ILE A 323 -0.88 0.21 -23.64
N ALA A 324 -1.94 -0.37 -24.24
CA ALA A 324 -2.56 -1.61 -23.76
C ALA A 324 -1.58 -2.80 -23.82
N GLU A 325 -0.81 -2.91 -24.92
CA GLU A 325 0.23 -3.93 -25.04
C GLU A 325 1.36 -3.74 -24.03
N THR A 326 1.69 -2.50 -23.70
CA THR A 326 2.66 -2.20 -22.63
C THR A 326 2.16 -2.70 -21.29
N LEU A 327 0.89 -2.41 -20.93
CA LEU A 327 0.29 -2.88 -19.67
C LEU A 327 0.21 -4.41 -19.62
N LYS A 328 -0.24 -5.03 -20.71
CA LYS A 328 -0.27 -6.49 -20.83
C LYS A 328 1.11 -7.11 -20.62
N SER A 329 2.15 -6.53 -21.24
CA SER A 329 3.55 -6.95 -21.06
C SER A 329 3.98 -6.91 -19.60
N ILE A 330 3.66 -5.82 -18.88
CA ILE A 330 3.96 -5.68 -17.45
C ILE A 330 3.30 -6.82 -16.66
N ILE A 331 2.00 -7.05 -16.85
CA ILE A 331 1.25 -8.08 -16.10
C ILE A 331 1.80 -9.48 -16.41
N MET A 332 2.09 -9.78 -17.67
CA MET A 332 2.64 -11.07 -18.08
C MET A 332 4.05 -11.32 -17.53
N LYS A 333 4.91 -10.32 -17.48
CA LYS A 333 6.25 -10.40 -16.86
C LYS A 333 6.18 -10.61 -15.35
N VAL A 334 5.21 -10.00 -14.68
CA VAL A 334 4.92 -10.25 -13.27
C VAL A 334 4.42 -11.68 -13.06
N ALA A 335 3.48 -12.14 -13.88
CA ALA A 335 2.95 -13.49 -13.85
C ALA A 335 4.05 -14.56 -14.03
N GLU A 336 4.94 -14.34 -15.00
CA GLU A 336 6.11 -15.20 -15.25
C GLU A 336 7.06 -15.25 -14.03
N ALA A 337 7.36 -14.10 -13.44
CA ALA A 337 8.27 -14.01 -12.30
C ALA A 337 7.72 -14.65 -11.02
N LEU A 338 6.40 -14.69 -10.87
CA LEU A 338 5.70 -15.32 -9.74
C LEU A 338 5.33 -16.78 -10.04
N ASP A 339 5.43 -17.22 -11.30
CA ASP A 339 4.90 -18.50 -11.81
C ASP A 339 3.39 -18.65 -11.55
N ILE A 340 2.64 -17.56 -11.75
CA ILE A 340 1.18 -17.48 -11.53
C ILE A 340 0.52 -16.98 -12.82
N PHE A 341 -0.07 -17.90 -13.58
CA PHE A 341 -0.85 -17.57 -14.80
C PHE A 341 -2.34 -17.84 -14.64
N GLU A 342 -2.70 -18.71 -13.70
CA GLU A 342 -4.07 -19.03 -13.35
C GLU A 342 -4.36 -18.55 -11.92
N ILE A 343 -5.38 -17.71 -11.76
CA ILE A 343 -5.73 -17.11 -10.46
C ILE A 343 -7.14 -17.60 -10.08
N PRO A 344 -7.28 -18.45 -9.05
CA PRO A 344 -8.58 -18.90 -8.59
C PRO A 344 -9.33 -17.75 -7.90
N THR A 345 -10.62 -17.61 -8.23
CA THR A 345 -11.57 -16.67 -7.60
C THR A 345 -12.88 -17.38 -7.29
N ASP A 346 -13.76 -16.73 -6.55
CA ASP A 346 -15.10 -17.25 -6.25
C ASP A 346 -15.98 -17.37 -7.51
N GLN A 347 -15.63 -16.66 -8.59
CA GLN A 347 -16.35 -16.66 -9.87
C GLN A 347 -15.69 -17.59 -10.91
N GLY A 348 -14.63 -18.30 -10.58
CA GLY A 348 -13.90 -19.19 -11.49
C GLY A 348 -12.40 -18.92 -11.49
N VAL A 349 -11.72 -19.40 -12.53
CA VAL A 349 -10.28 -19.21 -12.69
C VAL A 349 -10.02 -18.11 -13.72
N ILE A 350 -9.23 -17.12 -13.37
CA ILE A 350 -8.71 -16.13 -14.29
C ILE A 350 -7.51 -16.75 -15.02
N ASP A 351 -7.55 -16.81 -16.35
CA ASP A 351 -6.46 -17.27 -17.19
C ASP A 351 -5.77 -16.10 -17.88
N LEU A 352 -4.57 -15.74 -17.41
CA LEU A 352 -3.79 -14.64 -17.97
C LEU A 352 -3.15 -15.00 -19.33
N LYS A 353 -3.04 -16.30 -19.68
CA LYS A 353 -2.56 -16.76 -20.99
C LYS A 353 -3.65 -16.85 -22.05
N GLY A 354 -4.92 -16.77 -21.63
CA GLY A 354 -6.06 -16.77 -22.51
C GLY A 354 -6.16 -15.52 -23.38
N GLU A 355 -7.24 -15.41 -24.10
CA GLU A 355 -7.55 -14.23 -24.89
C GLU A 355 -7.90 -13.06 -23.97
N TRP A 356 -7.32 -11.88 -24.23
CA TRP A 356 -7.68 -10.62 -23.59
C TRP A 356 -8.73 -9.92 -24.45
N ILE A 357 -9.92 -9.76 -23.90
CA ILE A 357 -11.12 -9.34 -24.63
C ILE A 357 -11.12 -7.81 -24.77
N TRP A 358 -11.54 -7.29 -25.93
CA TRP A 358 -11.90 -5.88 -26.11
C TRP A 358 -13.41 -5.76 -26.13
N LEU A 359 -13.99 -5.02 -25.17
CA LEU A 359 -15.43 -4.89 -24.99
C LEU A 359 -15.83 -3.41 -25.02
N PRO A 360 -16.40 -2.90 -26.13
CA PRO A 360 -16.95 -1.55 -26.15
C PRO A 360 -18.09 -1.39 -25.14
N VAL A 361 -18.12 -0.25 -24.42
CA VAL A 361 -19.12 0.01 -23.38
C VAL A 361 -20.55 -0.17 -23.88
N TYR A 362 -20.87 0.43 -25.04
CA TYR A 362 -22.23 0.35 -25.60
C TYR A 362 -22.61 -1.06 -26.05
N GLU A 363 -21.68 -1.81 -26.61
CA GLU A 363 -21.89 -3.21 -27.03
C GLU A 363 -22.06 -4.13 -25.82
N GLY A 364 -21.24 -3.96 -24.78
CA GLY A 364 -21.34 -4.70 -23.53
C GLY A 364 -22.69 -4.48 -22.84
N LEU A 365 -23.10 -3.21 -22.72
CA LEU A 365 -24.39 -2.86 -22.13
C LEU A 365 -25.56 -3.40 -22.97
N SER A 366 -25.50 -3.26 -24.31
CA SER A 366 -26.53 -3.81 -25.22
C SER A 366 -26.68 -5.31 -25.05
N GLY A 367 -25.56 -6.04 -24.92
CA GLY A 367 -25.58 -7.49 -24.72
C GLY A 367 -26.25 -7.91 -23.42
N GLU A 368 -26.01 -7.16 -22.33
CA GLU A 368 -26.56 -7.45 -21.01
C GLU A 368 -28.06 -7.12 -20.93
N VAL A 369 -28.50 -5.96 -21.46
CA VAL A 369 -29.89 -5.53 -21.38
C VAL A 369 -30.76 -6.17 -22.47
N GLY A 370 -30.18 -6.78 -23.50
CA GLY A 370 -30.87 -7.47 -24.58
C GLY A 370 -31.48 -6.54 -25.63
N GLU A 371 -31.07 -5.27 -25.70
CA GLU A 371 -31.51 -4.30 -26.70
C GLU A 371 -30.35 -3.36 -27.10
N GLU A 372 -30.46 -2.74 -28.29
CA GLU A 372 -29.38 -1.88 -28.82
C GLU A 372 -29.30 -0.55 -28.07
N ILE A 373 -28.16 -0.31 -27.40
CA ILE A 373 -27.81 0.95 -26.75
C ILE A 373 -26.70 1.66 -27.55
N THR A 374 -26.91 2.93 -27.85
CA THR A 374 -25.99 3.76 -28.64
C THR A 374 -25.78 5.12 -28.03
N THR A 375 -24.83 5.90 -28.56
CA THR A 375 -24.61 7.30 -28.18
C THR A 375 -25.82 8.21 -28.43
N LYS A 376 -26.88 7.72 -29.03
CA LYS A 376 -28.15 8.44 -29.33
C LYS A 376 -29.32 7.95 -28.49
N THR A 377 -29.13 6.96 -27.64
CA THR A 377 -30.20 6.41 -26.79
C THR A 377 -30.65 7.50 -25.79
N PRO A 378 -31.95 7.87 -25.79
CA PRO A 378 -32.44 8.92 -24.90
C PRO A 378 -32.28 8.57 -23.42
N VAL A 379 -32.00 9.55 -22.58
CA VAL A 379 -31.80 9.35 -21.12
C VAL A 379 -33.04 8.76 -20.44
N GLU A 380 -34.24 9.09 -20.88
CA GLU A 380 -35.48 8.51 -20.37
C GLU A 380 -35.58 7.01 -20.61
N HIS A 381 -35.05 6.53 -21.74
CA HIS A 381 -34.99 5.10 -22.03
C HIS A 381 -33.98 4.39 -21.13
N LEU A 382 -32.80 4.98 -20.93
CA LEU A 382 -31.77 4.48 -19.98
C LEU A 382 -32.31 4.41 -18.55
N ARG A 383 -33.13 5.38 -18.12
CA ARG A 383 -33.81 5.34 -16.81
C ARG A 383 -34.80 4.19 -16.70
N HIS A 384 -35.55 3.88 -17.77
CA HIS A 384 -36.42 2.70 -17.79
C HIS A 384 -35.64 1.39 -17.66
N ILE A 385 -34.45 1.30 -18.28
CA ILE A 385 -33.56 0.15 -18.11
C ILE A 385 -33.09 0.06 -16.65
N ALA A 386 -32.64 1.16 -16.06
CA ALA A 386 -32.25 1.22 -14.65
C ALA A 386 -33.37 0.74 -13.72
N ASP A 387 -34.61 1.24 -13.93
CA ASP A 387 -35.79 0.84 -13.15
C ASP A 387 -36.07 -0.67 -13.29
N ALA A 388 -36.01 -1.19 -14.53
CA ALA A 388 -36.26 -2.62 -14.83
C ALA A 388 -35.22 -3.53 -14.14
N HIS A 389 -33.95 -3.11 -14.07
CA HIS A 389 -32.85 -3.83 -13.43
C HIS A 389 -32.64 -3.47 -11.95
N LYS A 390 -33.45 -2.56 -11.38
CA LYS A 390 -33.37 -2.07 -10.00
C LYS A 390 -32.04 -1.42 -9.66
N VAL A 391 -31.50 -0.68 -10.62
CA VAL A 391 -30.30 0.15 -10.45
C VAL A 391 -30.73 1.53 -10.01
N ASP A 392 -30.25 1.99 -8.86
CA ASP A 392 -30.52 3.32 -8.34
C ASP A 392 -29.73 4.37 -9.15
N TYR A 393 -30.34 5.52 -9.44
CA TYR A 393 -29.68 6.60 -10.19
C TYR A 393 -30.13 7.97 -9.71
N ASP A 394 -29.32 9.00 -9.99
CA ASP A 394 -29.71 10.39 -9.79
C ASP A 394 -30.49 10.91 -11.02
N ALA A 395 -31.68 11.47 -10.77
CA ALA A 395 -32.53 12.00 -11.82
C ALA A 395 -31.93 13.19 -12.60
N SER A 396 -30.88 13.81 -12.09
CA SER A 396 -30.14 14.89 -12.76
C SER A 396 -29.10 14.38 -13.78
N TRP A 397 -28.80 13.08 -13.78
CA TRP A 397 -27.78 12.54 -14.69
C TRP A 397 -28.21 12.59 -16.15
N ILE A 398 -27.25 12.95 -17.00
CA ILE A 398 -27.40 12.93 -18.46
C ILE A 398 -27.22 11.49 -19.00
N ASP A 399 -27.52 11.30 -20.26
CA ASP A 399 -27.44 10.00 -20.96
C ASP A 399 -26.09 9.32 -20.81
N GLN A 400 -24.99 10.04 -21.06
CA GLN A 400 -23.63 9.49 -20.94
C GLN A 400 -23.29 9.03 -19.52
N LYS A 401 -23.72 9.76 -18.51
CA LYS A 401 -23.53 9.37 -17.10
C LYS A 401 -24.35 8.13 -16.75
N MET A 402 -25.58 8.04 -17.29
CA MET A 402 -26.44 6.87 -17.12
C MET A 402 -25.84 5.62 -17.77
N VAL A 403 -25.25 5.74 -18.98
CA VAL A 403 -24.57 4.62 -19.65
C VAL A 403 -23.41 4.09 -18.82
N LEU A 404 -22.53 4.98 -18.31
CA LEU A 404 -21.41 4.61 -17.46
C LEU A 404 -21.87 3.85 -16.22
N HIS A 405 -22.86 4.40 -15.52
CA HIS A 405 -23.37 3.81 -14.30
C HIS A 405 -24.07 2.45 -14.53
N LEU A 406 -24.88 2.33 -15.59
CA LEU A 406 -25.50 1.07 -15.96
C LEU A 406 -24.47 0.02 -16.34
N PHE A 407 -23.42 0.40 -17.06
CA PHE A 407 -22.33 -0.52 -17.41
C PHE A 407 -21.61 -1.03 -16.16
N GLU A 408 -21.24 -0.13 -15.23
CA GLU A 408 -20.60 -0.48 -13.96
C GLU A 408 -21.45 -1.47 -13.15
N GLU A 409 -22.76 -1.19 -13.02
CA GLU A 409 -23.63 -2.00 -12.18
C GLU A 409 -24.04 -3.35 -12.82
N LEU A 410 -24.22 -3.39 -14.13
CA LEU A 410 -24.78 -4.56 -14.80
C LEU A 410 -23.74 -5.44 -15.49
N VAL A 411 -22.63 -4.86 -15.98
CA VAL A 411 -21.65 -5.57 -16.82
C VAL A 411 -20.32 -5.78 -16.10
N GLU A 412 -19.71 -4.70 -15.61
CA GLU A 412 -18.32 -4.69 -15.15
C GLU A 412 -18.02 -5.72 -14.07
N LYS A 413 -18.92 -5.84 -13.08
CA LYS A 413 -18.77 -6.76 -11.95
C LYS A 413 -18.73 -8.24 -12.37
N GLY A 414 -19.25 -8.56 -13.56
CA GLY A 414 -19.24 -9.90 -14.16
C GLY A 414 -17.98 -10.22 -14.97
N LEU A 415 -17.11 -9.24 -15.25
CA LEU A 415 -15.93 -9.42 -16.10
C LEU A 415 -14.79 -10.10 -15.34
N THR A 416 -14.80 -11.44 -15.35
CA THR A 416 -13.78 -12.24 -14.64
C THR A 416 -12.46 -12.30 -15.41
N GLN A 417 -12.50 -12.56 -16.72
CA GLN A 417 -11.30 -12.67 -17.56
C GLN A 417 -10.73 -11.30 -17.92
N PRO A 418 -9.43 -11.20 -18.27
CA PRO A 418 -8.82 -9.95 -18.69
C PRO A 418 -9.58 -9.29 -19.84
N THR A 419 -10.22 -8.15 -19.57
CA THR A 419 -11.07 -7.43 -20.51
C THR A 419 -10.71 -5.96 -20.55
N PHE A 420 -10.33 -5.46 -21.72
CA PHE A 420 -10.23 -4.04 -22.02
C PHE A 420 -11.63 -3.52 -22.34
N VAL A 421 -12.28 -2.91 -21.38
CA VAL A 421 -13.52 -2.15 -21.60
C VAL A 421 -13.15 -0.87 -22.32
N CYS A 422 -13.74 -0.57 -23.47
CA CYS A 422 -13.28 0.52 -24.32
C CYS A 422 -14.42 1.34 -24.92
N ASP A 423 -14.06 2.40 -25.67
CA ASP A 423 -15.00 3.27 -26.37
C ASP A 423 -16.02 3.93 -25.42
N PHE A 424 -15.50 4.46 -24.32
CA PHE A 424 -16.29 5.16 -23.31
C PHE A 424 -17.00 6.41 -23.88
N PRO A 425 -18.13 6.84 -23.29
CA PRO A 425 -18.72 8.16 -23.56
C PRO A 425 -17.71 9.29 -23.32
N GLU A 426 -17.81 10.41 -24.06
CA GLU A 426 -16.86 11.53 -24.02
C GLU A 426 -16.66 12.14 -22.63
N ILE A 427 -17.64 12.07 -21.73
CA ILE A 427 -17.52 12.62 -20.38
C ILE A 427 -16.64 11.80 -19.44
N ALA A 428 -16.31 10.55 -19.80
CA ALA A 428 -15.62 9.61 -18.88
C ALA A 428 -14.20 10.05 -18.55
N GLN A 429 -13.45 10.59 -19.54
CA GLN A 429 -12.04 10.96 -19.36
C GLN A 429 -11.75 12.31 -20.06
N PRO A 430 -11.65 13.41 -19.28
CA PRO A 430 -11.42 14.75 -19.83
C PRO A 430 -10.08 14.96 -20.56
N LEU A 431 -9.11 14.07 -20.35
CA LEU A 431 -7.76 14.15 -20.90
C LEU A 431 -7.56 13.15 -22.05
N ALA A 432 -8.58 12.35 -22.38
CA ALA A 432 -8.56 11.39 -23.48
C ALA A 432 -9.02 12.03 -24.80
N ARG A 433 -8.46 11.54 -25.90
CA ARG A 433 -8.80 11.99 -27.25
C ARG A 433 -10.20 11.46 -27.64
N ARG A 434 -11.00 12.31 -28.32
CA ARG A 434 -12.21 11.87 -29.00
C ARG A 434 -11.91 10.76 -30.00
N HIS A 435 -12.78 9.76 -30.05
CA HIS A 435 -12.60 8.60 -30.92
C HIS A 435 -12.58 8.99 -32.39
N ARG A 436 -11.55 8.52 -33.15
CA ARG A 436 -11.32 8.88 -34.55
C ARG A 436 -12.41 8.43 -35.52
N SER A 437 -13.25 7.44 -35.15
CA SER A 437 -14.28 6.86 -36.03
C SER A 437 -15.63 6.61 -35.36
N LYS A 438 -15.76 6.77 -34.04
CA LYS A 438 -17.02 6.56 -33.27
C LYS A 438 -17.41 7.88 -32.58
N PRO A 439 -18.26 8.73 -33.23
CA PRO A 439 -18.68 10.01 -32.65
C PRO A 439 -19.42 9.79 -31.31
N GLY A 440 -19.11 10.63 -30.31
CA GLY A 440 -19.67 10.54 -28.95
C GLY A 440 -18.87 9.63 -28.00
N CYS A 441 -17.80 9.00 -28.52
CA CYS A 441 -16.89 8.17 -27.72
C CYS A 441 -15.49 8.78 -27.67
N ILE A 442 -14.67 8.27 -26.74
CA ILE A 442 -13.23 8.56 -26.60
C ILE A 442 -12.40 7.29 -26.85
N GLU A 443 -11.14 7.48 -27.25
CA GLU A 443 -10.15 6.40 -27.39
C GLU A 443 -9.53 6.09 -26.04
N ALA A 444 -10.27 5.42 -25.19
CA ALA A 444 -9.86 5.03 -23.83
C ALA A 444 -10.29 3.59 -23.54
N TRP A 445 -9.58 2.97 -22.61
CA TRP A 445 -9.93 1.67 -22.07
C TRP A 445 -9.60 1.58 -20.58
N ASP A 446 -10.39 0.78 -19.85
CA ASP A 446 -10.10 0.30 -18.51
C ASP A 446 -9.89 -1.22 -18.58
N LEU A 447 -8.80 -1.70 -17.98
CA LEU A 447 -8.52 -3.13 -17.88
C LEU A 447 -9.18 -3.71 -16.63
N ILE A 448 -10.22 -4.49 -16.84
CA ILE A 448 -10.94 -5.22 -15.80
C ILE A 448 -10.42 -6.64 -15.73
N ILE A 449 -10.02 -7.09 -14.55
CA ILE A 449 -9.63 -8.48 -14.26
C ILE A 449 -10.22 -8.88 -12.91
N GLY A 450 -11.07 -9.91 -12.89
CA GLY A 450 -11.74 -10.38 -11.69
C GLY A 450 -12.72 -9.36 -11.12
N GLY A 451 -13.52 -8.71 -12.00
CA GLY A 451 -14.51 -7.70 -11.63
C GLY A 451 -13.95 -6.43 -11.02
N MET A 452 -12.67 -6.13 -11.26
CA MET A 452 -12.02 -4.94 -10.70
C MET A 452 -11.08 -4.31 -11.73
N GLU A 453 -11.17 -3.00 -11.89
CA GLU A 453 -10.22 -2.19 -12.66
C GLU A 453 -8.80 -2.35 -12.11
N ARG A 454 -7.85 -2.69 -12.99
CA ARG A 454 -6.42 -2.81 -12.67
C ARG A 454 -5.62 -1.65 -13.21
N GLY A 455 -6.03 -1.10 -14.33
CA GLY A 455 -5.40 0.04 -14.95
C GLY A 455 -6.28 0.64 -16.03
N THR A 456 -5.94 1.85 -16.43
CA THR A 456 -6.61 2.63 -17.46
C THR A 456 -5.58 3.08 -18.49
N GLY A 457 -6.03 3.40 -19.70
CA GLY A 457 -5.16 4.01 -20.70
C GLY A 457 -5.94 4.53 -21.88
N PHE A 458 -5.34 5.48 -22.58
CA PHE A 458 -6.00 6.15 -23.69
C PHE A 458 -5.02 6.75 -24.70
N SER A 459 -5.55 7.06 -25.89
CA SER A 459 -4.90 8.01 -26.78
C SER A 459 -5.08 9.40 -26.20
N GLU A 460 -3.97 10.11 -26.00
CA GLU A 460 -3.97 11.38 -25.30
C GLU A 460 -4.61 12.51 -26.10
N LEU A 461 -5.37 13.36 -25.40
CA LEU A 461 -5.81 14.64 -25.96
C LEU A 461 -4.63 15.62 -25.94
N ILE A 462 -4.14 15.97 -27.13
CA ILE A 462 -2.99 16.84 -27.32
C ILE A 462 -3.36 18.18 -27.98
N ASP A 463 -4.61 18.36 -28.37
CA ASP A 463 -5.12 19.62 -28.91
C ASP A 463 -5.37 20.63 -27.78
N PRO A 464 -4.55 21.70 -27.66
CA PRO A 464 -4.67 22.64 -26.54
C PRO A 464 -5.98 23.44 -26.56
N VAL A 465 -6.61 23.62 -27.72
CA VAL A 465 -7.87 24.36 -27.83
C VAL A 465 -9.02 23.53 -27.26
N ILE A 466 -9.12 22.28 -27.68
CA ILE A 466 -10.14 21.34 -27.15
C ILE A 466 -9.88 21.08 -25.67
N GLN A 467 -8.61 20.90 -25.27
CA GLN A 467 -8.27 20.67 -23.86
C GLN A 467 -8.67 21.86 -22.98
N ARG A 468 -8.46 23.08 -23.45
CA ARG A 468 -8.89 24.31 -22.73
C ARG A 468 -10.41 24.37 -22.59
N GLU A 469 -11.15 24.02 -23.63
CA GLU A 469 -12.63 23.97 -23.57
C GLU A 469 -13.09 22.98 -22.49
N ILE A 470 -12.54 21.77 -22.47
CA ILE A 470 -12.90 20.73 -21.52
C ILE A 470 -12.51 21.13 -20.09
N LEU A 471 -11.29 21.61 -19.85
CA LEU A 471 -10.84 22.03 -18.51
C LEU A 471 -11.61 23.26 -18.01
N THR A 472 -12.08 24.13 -18.90
CA THR A 472 -12.96 25.24 -18.54
C THR A 472 -14.31 24.72 -18.03
N GLN A 473 -14.90 23.70 -18.69
CA GLN A 473 -16.13 23.09 -18.24
C GLN A 473 -15.95 22.37 -16.89
N GLN A 474 -14.86 21.67 -16.71
CA GLN A 474 -14.49 21.04 -15.44
C GLN A 474 -14.34 22.09 -14.32
N SER A 475 -13.65 23.20 -14.57
CA SER A 475 -13.47 24.28 -13.60
C SER A 475 -14.81 24.95 -13.22
N LEU A 476 -15.76 25.06 -14.16
CA LEU A 476 -17.10 25.54 -13.86
C LEU A 476 -17.89 24.56 -12.99
N ALA A 477 -17.75 23.27 -13.22
CA ALA A 477 -18.35 22.23 -12.38
C ALA A 477 -17.77 22.26 -10.97
N ALA A 478 -16.45 22.41 -10.82
CA ALA A 478 -15.78 22.61 -9.53
C ALA A 478 -16.32 23.85 -8.80
N ALA A 479 -16.47 24.97 -9.49
CA ALA A 479 -17.05 26.19 -8.94
C ALA A 479 -18.54 26.04 -8.55
N ALA A 480 -19.26 25.13 -9.21
CA ALA A 480 -20.64 24.77 -8.87
C ALA A 480 -20.75 23.80 -7.68
N GLY A 481 -19.61 23.31 -7.14
CA GLY A 481 -19.54 22.49 -5.95
C GLY A 481 -19.19 21.02 -6.17
N ASP A 482 -18.77 20.63 -7.37
CA ASP A 482 -18.23 19.31 -7.63
C ASP A 482 -16.78 19.22 -7.09
N PRO A 483 -16.53 18.45 -6.01
CA PRO A 483 -15.20 18.40 -5.38
C PRO A 483 -14.18 17.54 -6.15
N GLU A 484 -14.63 16.79 -7.17
CA GLU A 484 -13.81 15.88 -7.96
C GLU A 484 -13.45 16.48 -9.32
N ALA A 485 -14.13 17.56 -9.73
CA ALA A 485 -13.88 18.22 -11.00
C ALA A 485 -12.51 18.91 -11.02
N MET A 486 -11.81 18.79 -12.15
CA MET A 486 -10.48 19.36 -12.34
C MET A 486 -10.52 20.88 -12.43
N GLN A 487 -9.44 21.51 -11.96
CA GLN A 487 -9.22 22.94 -12.11
C GLN A 487 -8.53 23.23 -13.45
N LEU A 488 -8.72 24.46 -13.95
CA LEU A 488 -8.02 24.96 -15.11
C LEU A 488 -6.53 25.16 -14.78
N ASP A 489 -5.65 24.40 -15.41
CA ASP A 489 -4.20 24.50 -15.27
C ASP A 489 -3.61 25.21 -16.49
N GLU A 490 -3.37 26.52 -16.34
CA GLU A 490 -2.79 27.34 -17.42
C GLU A 490 -1.35 26.93 -17.78
N ASP A 491 -0.56 26.48 -16.82
CA ASP A 491 0.81 26.02 -17.09
C ASP A 491 0.83 24.73 -17.93
N PHE A 492 -0.12 23.83 -17.68
CA PHE A 492 -0.31 22.63 -18.50
C PHE A 492 -0.76 22.99 -19.92
N LEU A 493 -1.72 23.90 -20.07
CA LEU A 493 -2.19 24.36 -21.37
C LEU A 493 -1.09 25.08 -22.15
N ASN A 494 -0.33 25.97 -21.50
CA ASN A 494 0.83 26.65 -22.09
C ASN A 494 1.87 25.63 -22.57
N ALA A 495 2.08 24.53 -21.85
CA ALA A 495 2.96 23.47 -22.32
C ALA A 495 2.43 22.79 -23.59
N LEU A 496 1.14 22.41 -23.64
CA LEU A 496 0.53 21.83 -24.83
C LEU A 496 0.60 22.75 -26.05
N GLU A 497 0.48 24.07 -25.86
CA GLU A 497 0.58 25.09 -26.92
C GLU A 497 1.98 25.15 -27.54
N GLN A 498 3.04 24.63 -26.90
CA GLN A 498 4.37 24.47 -27.53
C GLN A 498 4.39 23.32 -28.55
N GLY A 499 3.35 22.51 -28.59
CA GLY A 499 3.24 21.32 -29.42
C GLY A 499 3.59 20.05 -28.69
N CYS A 500 2.69 19.09 -28.75
CA CYS A 500 2.82 17.78 -28.12
C CYS A 500 2.74 16.68 -29.19
N PRO A 501 3.63 15.67 -29.20
CA PRO A 501 3.52 14.57 -30.15
C PRO A 501 2.26 13.75 -29.87
N PRO A 502 1.67 13.08 -30.88
CA PRO A 502 0.67 12.05 -30.61
C PRO A 502 1.24 11.04 -29.63
N MET A 503 0.48 10.65 -28.62
CA MET A 503 0.95 9.73 -27.60
C MET A 503 -0.19 8.91 -26.98
N GLY A 504 0.17 7.74 -26.45
CA GLY A 504 -0.66 6.96 -25.56
C GLY A 504 -0.14 7.04 -24.13
N GLY A 505 -1.06 7.04 -23.16
CA GLY A 505 -0.76 7.02 -21.75
C GLY A 505 -1.52 5.92 -21.01
N LEU A 506 -0.89 5.36 -19.97
CA LEU A 506 -1.52 4.40 -19.08
C LEU A 506 -1.32 4.78 -17.61
N GLY A 507 -2.32 4.42 -16.80
CA GLY A 507 -2.26 4.39 -15.35
C GLY A 507 -2.45 2.96 -14.84
N LEU A 508 -1.63 2.51 -13.89
CA LEU A 508 -1.74 1.21 -13.24
C LEU A 508 -1.74 1.37 -11.73
N GLY A 509 -2.80 0.89 -11.08
CA GLY A 509 -2.84 0.76 -9.63
C GLY A 509 -1.93 -0.36 -9.15
N VAL A 510 -0.71 -0.03 -8.70
CA VAL A 510 0.28 -1.04 -8.29
C VAL A 510 -0.22 -1.87 -7.11
N ASP A 511 -0.94 -1.26 -6.15
CA ASP A 511 -1.53 -1.99 -5.03
C ASP A 511 -2.60 -2.99 -5.51
N ARG A 512 -3.44 -2.60 -6.48
CA ARG A 512 -4.45 -3.49 -7.10
C ARG A 512 -3.81 -4.63 -7.90
N LEU A 513 -2.66 -4.39 -8.54
CA LEU A 513 -1.89 -5.47 -9.19
C LEU A 513 -1.33 -6.45 -8.16
N VAL A 514 -0.80 -5.97 -7.04
CA VAL A 514 -0.36 -6.84 -5.93
C VAL A 514 -1.54 -7.65 -5.38
N MET A 515 -2.71 -7.03 -5.19
CA MET A 515 -3.93 -7.74 -4.77
C MET A 515 -4.30 -8.88 -5.74
N LEU A 516 -4.21 -8.65 -7.05
CA LEU A 516 -4.51 -9.66 -8.07
C LEU A 516 -3.67 -10.92 -7.88
N PHE A 517 -2.35 -10.77 -7.73
CA PHE A 517 -1.43 -11.92 -7.65
C PHE A 517 -1.35 -12.56 -6.25
N THR A 518 -1.80 -11.87 -5.21
CA THR A 518 -1.67 -12.36 -3.83
C THR A 518 -2.98 -12.78 -3.20
N GLY A 519 -4.12 -12.39 -3.79
CA GLY A 519 -5.44 -12.61 -3.22
C GLY A 519 -5.71 -11.80 -1.93
N ALA A 520 -4.84 -10.86 -1.59
CA ALA A 520 -4.93 -10.08 -0.35
C ALA A 520 -5.69 -8.76 -0.57
N GLY A 521 -6.34 -8.25 0.49
CA GLY A 521 -6.94 -6.92 0.46
C GLY A 521 -5.89 -5.80 0.52
N ILE A 522 -6.27 -4.57 0.14
CA ILE A 522 -5.34 -3.42 0.05
C ILE A 522 -4.62 -3.14 1.37
N ARG A 523 -5.26 -3.36 2.53
CA ARG A 523 -4.65 -3.18 3.86
C ARG A 523 -3.53 -4.17 4.15
N GLU A 524 -3.51 -5.32 3.50
CA GLU A 524 -2.43 -6.29 3.64
C GLU A 524 -1.29 -6.03 2.66
N THR A 525 -1.60 -5.52 1.47
CA THR A 525 -0.60 -5.21 0.43
C THR A 525 0.22 -3.96 0.76
N ILE A 526 -0.37 -2.98 1.44
CA ILE A 526 0.34 -1.80 1.98
C ILE A 526 0.98 -2.18 3.31
N LEU A 527 2.29 -1.96 3.44
CA LEU A 527 3.05 -2.41 4.62
C LEU A 527 2.55 -1.79 5.92
N PHE A 528 2.28 -0.48 5.92
CA PHE A 528 1.68 0.27 7.04
C PHE A 528 0.52 1.12 6.52
N PRO A 529 -0.67 0.54 6.33
CA PRO A 529 -1.82 1.28 5.83
C PRO A 529 -2.35 2.27 6.88
N LEU A 530 -3.02 3.30 6.41
CA LEU A 530 -3.73 4.22 7.29
C LEU A 530 -4.87 3.48 8.00
N LEU A 531 -4.94 3.63 9.32
CA LEU A 531 -5.96 3.03 10.15
C LEU A 531 -6.58 4.10 11.06
N ARG A 532 -7.86 3.92 11.36
CA ARG A 532 -8.52 4.77 12.35
C ARG A 532 -7.77 4.68 13.69
N PRO A 533 -7.41 5.82 14.33
CA PRO A 533 -6.83 5.81 15.67
C PRO A 533 -7.71 5.03 16.66
N LEU A 534 -7.08 4.29 17.57
CA LEU A 534 -7.78 3.72 18.72
C LEU A 534 -8.01 4.89 19.71
N ASN A 535 -9.25 5.10 20.12
CA ASN A 535 -9.59 6.09 21.15
C ASN A 535 -9.06 5.68 22.50
#